data_c624b9cb50610929a26ab2d14ffb3a41
#
_entry.id   c624b9cb50610929a26ab2d14ffb3a41
#
_cell.length_a   1.000
_cell.length_b   1.000
_cell.length_c   1.000
_cell.angle_alpha   90.00
_cell.angle_beta   90.00
_cell.angle_gamma   90.00
#
_symmetry.space_group_name_H-M   'P 1'
#
loop_
_entity.id
_entity.type
_entity.pdbx_description
1 polymer ?
#
loop_
_entity_poly.entity_id
_entity_poly.type
_entity_poly.pdbx_seq_one_letter_code
_entity_poly.pdbx_strand_id
1 'polypeptide(L)'
;PQAFTAIRPRDAAASGVAPSDFARHTRWKDPSQPFAFSARDLSGRVVTERDPRFAGKVLVVNVTGSWCPNCHDEAPFLAELYRRYRGLGLEVVALSFEEAEQLADPRRLQAFVAKYGIDYTYLVAGKPAEVGEKIPGAENLNAWPTTFFVGRDGRVRGSHTGFAAPASGEFHRQLRRDFSGLVEKLLAERG
;
A
#
# COMPACT_ATOMS: atom_id res chain seq x y z
N PRO A 1 -14.80 -12.22 31.41
CA PRO A 1 -13.60 -11.49 30.99
C PRO A 1 -12.51 -12.49 30.64
N GLN A 2 -12.07 -12.51 29.38
CA GLN A 2 -10.90 -13.30 28.99
C GLN A 2 -9.66 -12.62 29.55
N ALA A 3 -8.86 -13.37 30.31
CA ALA A 3 -7.58 -12.89 30.80
C ALA A 3 -6.56 -12.98 29.66
N PHE A 4 -5.92 -11.86 29.34
CA PHE A 4 -4.82 -11.82 28.39
C PHE A 4 -3.49 -11.87 29.18
N THR A 5 -2.63 -12.83 28.83
CA THR A 5 -1.28 -12.91 29.37
C THR A 5 -0.31 -12.41 28.31
N ALA A 6 0.37 -11.30 28.58
CA ALA A 6 1.45 -10.81 27.73
C ALA A 6 2.69 -11.67 27.95
N ILE A 7 3.24 -12.27 26.88
CA ILE A 7 4.47 -13.07 26.89
C ILE A 7 5.56 -12.27 26.18
N ARG A 8 6.76 -12.20 26.75
CA ARG A 8 7.90 -11.57 26.08
C ARG A 8 8.27 -12.35 24.81
N PRO A 9 8.71 -11.68 23.71
CA PRO A 9 9.01 -12.36 22.43
C PRO A 9 9.93 -13.56 22.54
N ARG A 10 10.96 -13.49 23.39
CA ARG A 10 11.88 -14.62 23.66
C ARG A 10 11.19 -15.81 24.32
N ASP A 11 10.23 -15.56 25.20
CA ASP A 11 9.52 -16.59 25.96
C ASP A 11 8.42 -17.21 25.08
N ALA A 12 7.81 -16.41 24.17
CA ALA A 12 6.88 -16.90 23.15
C ALA A 12 7.54 -17.90 22.19
N ALA A 13 8.74 -17.59 21.70
CA ALA A 13 9.52 -18.49 20.85
C ALA A 13 9.85 -19.82 21.57
N ALA A 14 10.24 -19.75 22.84
CA ALA A 14 10.50 -20.92 23.67
C ALA A 14 9.24 -21.78 23.91
N SER A 15 8.06 -21.17 23.88
CA SER A 15 6.75 -21.84 24.02
C SER A 15 6.17 -22.31 22.67
N GLY A 16 6.92 -22.23 21.58
CA GLY A 16 6.48 -22.64 20.24
C GLY A 16 5.49 -21.66 19.59
N VAL A 17 5.30 -20.48 20.17
CA VAL A 17 4.49 -19.42 19.58
C VAL A 17 5.38 -18.64 18.62
N ALA A 18 5.21 -18.87 17.32
CA ALA A 18 5.89 -18.10 16.29
C ALA A 18 5.41 -16.62 16.37
N PRO A 19 6.34 -15.65 16.28
CA PRO A 19 5.95 -14.26 16.12
C PRO A 19 5.05 -14.12 14.89
N SER A 20 3.89 -13.46 15.05
CA SER A 20 3.08 -13.13 13.90
C SER A 20 3.85 -12.14 13.01
N ASP A 21 4.14 -12.53 11.78
CA ASP A 21 4.69 -11.60 10.79
C ASP A 21 3.58 -10.66 10.33
N PHE A 22 3.40 -9.56 11.07
CA PHE A 22 2.36 -8.57 10.78
C PHE A 22 2.53 -7.96 9.38
N ALA A 23 3.73 -7.90 8.85
CA ALA A 23 3.97 -7.41 7.50
C ALA A 23 3.24 -8.24 6.43
N ARG A 24 2.97 -9.52 6.72
CA ARG A 24 2.22 -10.45 5.87
C ARG A 24 0.78 -10.67 6.31
N HIS A 25 0.25 -9.79 7.14
CA HIS A 25 -1.12 -9.90 7.66
C HIS A 25 -2.16 -9.84 6.53
N THR A 26 -2.02 -8.87 5.62
CA THR A 26 -2.87 -8.78 4.43
C THR A 26 -2.30 -9.65 3.32
N ARG A 27 -3.17 -10.43 2.67
CA ARG A 27 -2.79 -11.34 1.58
C ARG A 27 -3.72 -11.17 0.39
N TRP A 28 -3.24 -11.52 -0.80
CA TRP A 28 -4.09 -11.66 -1.99
C TRP A 28 -4.65 -13.08 -2.02
N LYS A 29 -5.98 -13.22 -2.11
CA LYS A 29 -6.69 -14.51 -1.99
C LYS A 29 -6.33 -15.49 -3.09
N ASP A 30 -6.30 -15.02 -4.34
CA ASP A 30 -6.02 -15.84 -5.52
C ASP A 30 -4.94 -15.21 -6.37
N PRO A 31 -3.71 -15.75 -6.35
CA PRO A 31 -2.58 -15.21 -7.14
C PRO A 31 -2.81 -15.24 -8.65
N SER A 32 -3.78 -16.02 -9.16
CA SER A 32 -4.12 -16.06 -10.57
C SER A 32 -4.97 -14.86 -11.02
N GLN A 33 -5.68 -14.23 -10.08
CA GLN A 33 -6.52 -13.07 -10.37
C GLN A 33 -5.71 -11.78 -10.39
N PRO A 34 -5.96 -10.90 -11.37
CA PRO A 34 -5.32 -9.59 -11.41
C PRO A 34 -5.83 -8.70 -10.27
N PHE A 35 -5.02 -7.71 -9.90
CA PHE A 35 -5.44 -6.64 -9.01
C PHE A 35 -6.42 -5.71 -9.74
N ALA A 36 -7.65 -5.62 -9.26
CA ALA A 36 -8.68 -4.77 -9.83
C ALA A 36 -9.06 -3.65 -8.86
N PHE A 37 -9.28 -2.47 -9.39
CA PHE A 37 -9.79 -1.32 -8.63
C PHE A 37 -10.61 -0.38 -9.51
N SER A 38 -11.46 0.41 -8.88
CA SER A 38 -12.17 1.53 -9.50
C SER A 38 -12.28 2.66 -8.48
N ALA A 39 -11.68 3.80 -8.77
CA ALA A 39 -11.67 4.94 -7.88
C ALA A 39 -11.67 6.26 -8.66
N ARG A 40 -11.85 7.39 -7.97
CA ARG A 40 -11.87 8.72 -8.61
C ARG A 40 -10.53 9.42 -8.37
N ASP A 41 -10.01 10.07 -9.40
CA ASP A 41 -8.90 11.00 -9.21
C ASP A 41 -9.39 12.31 -8.55
N LEU A 42 -8.44 13.20 -8.23
CA LEU A 42 -8.74 14.45 -7.55
C LEU A 42 -9.58 15.43 -8.41
N SER A 43 -9.74 15.16 -9.71
CA SER A 43 -10.64 15.88 -10.61
C SER A 43 -12.04 15.25 -10.69
N GLY A 44 -12.25 14.10 -10.02
CA GLY A 44 -13.50 13.34 -10.03
C GLY A 44 -13.63 12.32 -11.16
N ARG A 45 -12.61 12.19 -12.04
CA ARG A 45 -12.61 11.22 -13.14
C ARG A 45 -12.41 9.80 -12.59
N VAL A 46 -13.20 8.85 -13.06
CA VAL A 46 -13.06 7.45 -12.72
C VAL A 46 -11.81 6.87 -13.41
N VAL A 47 -10.97 6.20 -12.62
CA VAL A 47 -9.76 5.51 -13.04
C VAL A 47 -9.86 4.06 -12.57
N THR A 48 -9.55 3.12 -13.46
CA THR A 48 -9.53 1.69 -13.16
C THR A 48 -8.15 1.11 -13.48
N GLU A 49 -7.90 -0.13 -13.10
CA GLU A 49 -6.70 -0.89 -13.46
C GLU A 49 -6.47 -0.99 -14.98
N ARG A 50 -7.53 -0.78 -15.77
CA ARG A 50 -7.48 -0.83 -17.26
C ARG A 50 -7.10 0.50 -17.90
N ASP A 51 -6.85 1.54 -17.11
CA ASP A 51 -6.41 2.82 -17.68
C ASP A 51 -5.09 2.59 -18.47
N PRO A 52 -4.99 3.10 -19.71
CA PRO A 52 -3.82 2.90 -20.57
C PRO A 52 -2.48 3.29 -19.94
N ARG A 53 -2.48 4.20 -18.95
CA ARG A 53 -1.27 4.58 -18.21
C ARG A 53 -0.62 3.42 -17.45
N PHE A 54 -1.38 2.36 -17.14
CA PHE A 54 -0.92 1.20 -16.38
C PHE A 54 -0.55 0.00 -17.27
N ALA A 55 -0.89 0.05 -18.55
CA ALA A 55 -0.68 -1.08 -19.47
C ALA A 55 0.80 -1.51 -19.52
N GLY A 56 1.06 -2.78 -19.19
CA GLY A 56 2.41 -3.37 -19.22
C GLY A 56 3.39 -2.81 -18.19
N LYS A 57 2.92 -2.05 -17.21
CA LYS A 57 3.76 -1.51 -16.13
C LYS A 57 3.72 -2.39 -14.89
N VAL A 58 4.77 -2.32 -14.10
CA VAL A 58 4.78 -2.77 -12.70
C VAL A 58 4.03 -1.74 -11.87
N LEU A 59 3.10 -2.19 -11.03
CA LEU A 59 2.36 -1.27 -10.15
C LEU A 59 2.74 -1.50 -8.68
N VAL A 60 2.92 -0.41 -7.96
CA VAL A 60 2.88 -0.38 -6.50
C VAL A 60 1.54 0.25 -6.13
N VAL A 61 0.60 -0.57 -5.64
CA VAL A 61 -0.73 -0.12 -5.24
C VAL A 61 -0.76 0.03 -3.73
N ASN A 62 -0.91 1.28 -3.28
CA ASN A 62 -0.87 1.65 -1.88
C ASN A 62 -2.26 1.98 -1.35
N VAL A 63 -2.75 1.19 -0.40
CA VAL A 63 -3.97 1.48 0.36
C VAL A 63 -3.61 2.43 1.49
N THR A 64 -4.11 3.65 1.43
CA THR A 64 -3.68 4.76 2.26
C THR A 64 -4.85 5.61 2.77
N GLY A 65 -4.56 6.61 3.59
CA GLY A 65 -5.50 7.64 4.04
C GLY A 65 -4.78 8.85 4.62
N SER A 66 -5.24 10.06 4.31
CA SER A 66 -4.62 11.31 4.78
C SER A 66 -4.70 11.51 6.31
N TRP A 67 -5.51 10.74 6.98
CA TRP A 67 -5.69 10.70 8.43
C TRP A 67 -4.69 9.79 9.15
N CYS A 68 -4.05 8.86 8.43
CA CYS A 68 -3.24 7.77 9.00
C CYS A 68 -1.78 8.21 9.22
N PRO A 69 -1.24 8.21 10.46
CA PRO A 69 0.13 8.64 10.73
C PRO A 69 1.20 7.85 9.97
N ASN A 70 1.10 6.51 9.92
CA ASN A 70 2.07 5.67 9.21
C ASN A 70 2.03 5.89 7.69
N CYS A 71 0.89 6.32 7.15
CA CYS A 71 0.78 6.70 5.74
C CYS A 71 1.56 7.99 5.44
N HIS A 72 1.66 8.90 6.42
CA HIS A 72 2.53 10.07 6.33
C HIS A 72 4.03 9.70 6.30
N ASP A 73 4.42 8.61 6.95
CA ASP A 73 5.80 8.12 6.93
C ASP A 73 6.14 7.41 5.60
N GLU A 74 5.17 6.72 4.99
CA GLU A 74 5.36 6.00 3.73
C GLU A 74 5.34 6.92 2.49
N ALA A 75 4.48 7.92 2.47
CA ALA A 75 4.24 8.77 1.29
C ALA A 75 5.53 9.37 0.67
N PRO A 76 6.46 9.96 1.44
CA PRO A 76 7.69 10.50 0.88
C PRO A 76 8.59 9.42 0.26
N PHE A 77 8.59 8.20 0.82
CA PHE A 77 9.32 7.08 0.25
C PHE A 77 8.71 6.61 -1.07
N LEU A 78 7.40 6.50 -1.16
CA LEU A 78 6.73 6.13 -2.42
C LEU A 78 6.93 7.19 -3.52
N ALA A 79 6.94 8.47 -3.17
CA ALA A 79 7.25 9.54 -4.11
C ALA A 79 8.71 9.46 -4.62
N GLU A 80 9.67 9.13 -3.75
CA GLU A 80 11.06 8.87 -4.13
C GLU A 80 11.17 7.64 -5.05
N LEU A 81 10.52 6.53 -4.66
CA LEU A 81 10.50 5.27 -5.41
C LEU A 81 9.92 5.48 -6.82
N TYR A 82 8.79 6.18 -6.94
CA TYR A 82 8.17 6.52 -8.21
C TYR A 82 9.12 7.33 -9.10
N ARG A 83 9.67 8.43 -8.60
CA ARG A 83 10.59 9.27 -9.37
C ARG A 83 11.82 8.51 -9.86
N ARG A 84 12.33 7.57 -9.04
CA ARG A 84 13.49 6.74 -9.38
C ARG A 84 13.19 5.75 -10.50
N TYR A 85 12.01 5.11 -10.50
CA TYR A 85 11.74 3.96 -11.36
C TYR A 85 10.67 4.19 -12.43
N ARG A 86 9.96 5.33 -12.46
CA ARG A 86 8.91 5.59 -13.47
C ARG A 86 9.42 5.47 -14.91
N GLY A 87 10.65 5.91 -15.18
CA GLY A 87 11.29 5.79 -16.50
C GLY A 87 11.60 4.35 -16.91
N LEU A 88 11.60 3.39 -15.95
CA LEU A 88 11.83 1.97 -16.18
C LEU A 88 10.52 1.16 -16.24
N GLY A 89 9.37 1.83 -16.11
CA GLY A 89 8.05 1.21 -16.22
C GLY A 89 7.37 0.92 -14.88
N LEU A 90 7.78 1.60 -13.79
CA LEU A 90 7.02 1.62 -12.54
C LEU A 90 5.89 2.65 -12.63
N GLU A 91 4.73 2.29 -12.10
CA GLU A 91 3.68 3.21 -11.71
C GLU A 91 3.33 3.00 -10.24
N VAL A 92 3.00 4.08 -9.53
CA VAL A 92 2.49 4.04 -8.16
C VAL A 92 1.05 4.53 -8.17
N VAL A 93 0.15 3.78 -7.53
CA VAL A 93 -1.27 4.11 -7.42
C VAL A 93 -1.64 4.13 -5.95
N ALA A 94 -1.96 5.30 -5.41
CA ALA A 94 -2.55 5.41 -4.10
C ALA A 94 -4.07 5.26 -4.20
N LEU A 95 -4.63 4.32 -3.45
CA LEU A 95 -6.06 4.17 -3.21
C LEU A 95 -6.34 4.72 -1.81
N SER A 96 -6.74 5.98 -1.75
CA SER A 96 -7.00 6.66 -0.49
C SER A 96 -8.41 6.39 -0.01
N PHE A 97 -8.51 5.92 1.22
CA PHE A 97 -9.76 5.74 1.94
C PHE A 97 -9.86 6.83 3.00
N GLU A 98 -10.80 7.72 2.82
CA GLU A 98 -10.92 8.93 3.63
C GLU A 98 -12.18 8.89 4.50
N GLU A 99 -12.12 9.47 5.68
CA GLU A 99 -13.28 9.63 6.53
C GLU A 99 -14.29 10.61 5.90
N ALA A 100 -15.53 10.58 6.36
CA ALA A 100 -16.61 11.37 5.78
C ALA A 100 -16.29 12.87 5.74
N GLU A 101 -15.56 13.38 6.72
CA GLU A 101 -15.15 14.78 6.81
C GLU A 101 -14.17 15.17 5.71
N GLN A 102 -13.18 14.31 5.41
CA GLN A 102 -12.21 14.56 4.33
C GLN A 102 -12.84 14.40 2.95
N LEU A 103 -13.86 13.53 2.83
CA LEU A 103 -14.61 13.39 1.58
C LEU A 103 -15.50 14.63 1.32
N ALA A 104 -16.05 15.24 2.38
CA ALA A 104 -16.83 16.47 2.28
C ALA A 104 -15.96 17.71 2.04
N ASP A 105 -14.72 17.71 2.60
CA ASP A 105 -13.75 18.80 2.47
C ASP A 105 -12.37 18.24 2.11
N PRO A 106 -11.99 18.25 0.84
CA PRO A 106 -10.76 17.62 0.37
C PRO A 106 -9.47 18.38 0.72
N ARG A 107 -9.54 19.51 1.43
CA ARG A 107 -8.37 20.36 1.74
C ARG A 107 -7.27 19.59 2.46
N ARG A 108 -7.62 18.71 3.41
CA ARG A 108 -6.65 17.87 4.13
C ARG A 108 -5.93 16.91 3.18
N LEU A 109 -6.68 16.26 2.28
CA LEU A 109 -6.14 15.38 1.26
C LEU A 109 -5.24 16.13 0.28
N GLN A 110 -5.67 17.30 -0.19
CA GLN A 110 -4.86 18.15 -1.06
C GLN A 110 -3.58 18.61 -0.36
N ALA A 111 -3.66 18.97 0.92
CA ALA A 111 -2.50 19.34 1.72
C ALA A 111 -1.54 18.15 1.90
N PHE A 112 -2.05 16.92 2.08
CA PHE A 112 -1.23 15.71 2.14
C PHE A 112 -0.48 15.48 0.82
N VAL A 113 -1.16 15.53 -0.32
CA VAL A 113 -0.57 15.38 -1.65
C VAL A 113 0.51 16.44 -1.90
N ALA A 114 0.21 17.71 -1.59
CA ALA A 114 1.15 18.81 -1.76
C ALA A 114 2.36 18.70 -0.83
N LYS A 115 2.15 18.36 0.45
CA LYS A 115 3.21 18.23 1.47
C LYS A 115 4.29 17.23 1.07
N TYR A 116 3.90 16.10 0.49
CA TYR A 116 4.83 15.02 0.13
C TYR A 116 5.26 15.06 -1.34
N GLY A 117 4.83 16.08 -2.10
CA GLY A 117 5.17 16.23 -3.51
C GLY A 117 4.76 14.99 -4.30
N ILE A 118 3.55 14.47 -4.03
CA ILE A 118 3.03 13.28 -4.68
C ILE A 118 2.74 13.60 -6.14
N ASP A 119 3.53 13.01 -7.03
CA ASP A 119 3.46 13.17 -8.49
C ASP A 119 3.07 11.86 -9.21
N TYR A 120 2.69 10.84 -8.42
CA TYR A 120 2.11 9.58 -8.89
C TYR A 120 0.57 9.61 -8.84
N THR A 121 -0.07 8.56 -9.38
CA THR A 121 -1.55 8.47 -9.43
C THR A 121 -2.14 8.40 -8.02
N TYR A 122 -2.91 9.39 -7.64
CA TYR A 122 -3.59 9.45 -6.34
C TYR A 122 -5.12 9.46 -6.54
N LEU A 123 -5.81 8.46 -5.98
CA LEU A 123 -7.22 8.21 -6.18
C LEU A 123 -7.97 8.16 -4.85
N VAL A 124 -9.18 8.69 -4.83
CA VAL A 124 -10.11 8.56 -3.71
C VAL A 124 -10.99 7.33 -3.94
N ALA A 125 -10.79 6.30 -3.12
CA ALA A 125 -11.42 5.00 -3.29
C ALA A 125 -12.72 4.83 -2.49
N GLY A 126 -12.89 5.57 -1.39
CA GLY A 126 -14.08 5.50 -0.55
C GLY A 126 -13.77 5.76 0.91
N LYS A 127 -14.59 5.20 1.80
CA LYS A 127 -14.39 5.25 3.25
C LYS A 127 -13.62 4.02 3.74
N PRO A 128 -12.91 4.10 4.89
CA PRO A 128 -12.20 2.94 5.45
C PRO A 128 -13.09 1.69 5.63
N ALA A 129 -14.35 1.87 6.02
CA ALA A 129 -15.30 0.77 6.15
C ALA A 129 -15.64 0.04 4.83
N GLU A 130 -15.41 0.68 3.69
CA GLU A 130 -15.72 0.14 2.35
C GLU A 130 -14.53 -0.63 1.73
N VAL A 131 -13.38 -0.67 2.40
CA VAL A 131 -12.14 -1.22 1.83
C VAL A 131 -12.27 -2.66 1.35
N GLY A 132 -12.99 -3.51 2.11
CA GLY A 132 -13.22 -4.93 1.74
C GLY A 132 -14.11 -5.08 0.51
N GLU A 133 -15.06 -4.18 0.31
CA GLU A 133 -15.92 -4.14 -0.88
C GLU A 133 -15.14 -3.63 -2.11
N LYS A 134 -14.32 -2.60 -1.91
CA LYS A 134 -13.56 -1.95 -2.99
C LYS A 134 -12.35 -2.78 -3.46
N ILE A 135 -11.80 -3.62 -2.56
CA ILE A 135 -10.64 -4.50 -2.87
C ILE A 135 -10.98 -5.94 -2.43
N PRO A 136 -11.96 -6.60 -3.06
CA PRO A 136 -12.48 -7.89 -2.61
C PRO A 136 -11.47 -9.05 -2.74
N GLY A 137 -10.42 -8.87 -3.56
CA GLY A 137 -9.32 -9.82 -3.72
C GLY A 137 -8.36 -9.87 -2.54
N ALA A 138 -8.39 -8.88 -1.64
CA ALA A 138 -7.56 -8.87 -0.45
C ALA A 138 -8.22 -9.60 0.72
N GLU A 139 -7.42 -10.35 1.48
CA GLU A 139 -7.79 -10.95 2.75
C GLU A 139 -7.12 -10.18 3.89
N ASN A 140 -7.85 -9.99 5.00
CA ASN A 140 -7.37 -9.26 6.19
C ASN A 140 -6.90 -7.82 5.90
N LEU A 141 -7.50 -7.13 4.95
CA LEU A 141 -7.17 -5.74 4.65
C LEU A 141 -7.87 -4.81 5.65
N ASN A 142 -7.25 -4.62 6.79
CA ASN A 142 -7.78 -3.85 7.93
C ASN A 142 -6.72 -2.99 8.64
N ALA A 143 -5.60 -2.74 7.96
CA ALA A 143 -4.52 -1.91 8.46
C ALA A 143 -3.97 -0.95 7.39
N TRP A 144 -3.58 0.24 7.82
CA TRP A 144 -3.03 1.29 6.97
C TRP A 144 -1.61 1.67 7.40
N PRO A 145 -0.69 1.89 6.45
CA PRO A 145 -0.85 1.58 5.03
C PRO A 145 -0.81 0.08 4.76
N THR A 146 -1.33 -0.35 3.61
CA THR A 146 -1.06 -1.67 3.04
C THR A 146 -0.68 -1.51 1.58
N THR A 147 0.44 -2.08 1.18
CA THR A 147 1.01 -1.94 -0.16
C THR A 147 1.03 -3.27 -0.88
N PHE A 148 0.53 -3.30 -2.12
CA PHE A 148 0.56 -4.45 -3.03
C PHE A 148 1.56 -4.18 -4.16
N PHE A 149 2.32 -5.21 -4.51
CA PHE A 149 3.26 -5.22 -5.62
C PHE A 149 2.67 -6.05 -6.75
N VAL A 150 2.46 -5.44 -7.91
CA VAL A 150 1.73 -6.01 -9.03
C VAL A 150 2.66 -6.08 -10.25
N GLY A 151 2.76 -7.26 -10.85
CA GLY A 151 3.56 -7.49 -12.04
C GLY A 151 2.95 -6.86 -13.30
N ARG A 152 3.68 -6.88 -14.42
CA ARG A 152 3.25 -6.33 -15.71
C ARG A 152 2.00 -7.00 -16.28
N ASP A 153 1.71 -8.22 -15.83
CA ASP A 153 0.51 -9.01 -16.16
C ASP A 153 -0.71 -8.68 -15.27
N GLY A 154 -0.58 -7.67 -14.40
CA GLY A 154 -1.63 -7.26 -13.48
C GLY A 154 -1.80 -8.15 -12.24
N ARG A 155 -0.99 -9.21 -12.06
CA ARG A 155 -1.11 -10.12 -10.92
C ARG A 155 -0.29 -9.66 -9.72
N VAL A 156 -0.84 -9.90 -8.52
CA VAL A 156 -0.14 -9.57 -7.27
C VAL A 156 1.03 -10.52 -7.06
N ARG A 157 2.21 -9.95 -6.79
CA ARG A 157 3.45 -10.67 -6.48
C ARG A 157 3.81 -10.63 -5.01
N GLY A 158 3.23 -9.71 -4.27
CA GLY A 158 3.44 -9.56 -2.83
C GLY A 158 2.58 -8.47 -2.23
N SER A 159 2.49 -8.49 -0.92
CA SER A 159 1.84 -7.46 -0.12
C SER A 159 2.67 -7.16 1.13
N HIS A 160 2.55 -5.95 1.63
CA HIS A 160 3.15 -5.54 2.89
C HIS A 160 2.15 -4.72 3.69
N THR A 161 1.96 -5.09 4.96
CA THR A 161 1.05 -4.42 5.89
C THR A 161 1.84 -3.52 6.83
N GLY A 162 1.43 -2.26 6.94
CA GLY A 162 2.11 -1.26 7.76
C GLY A 162 3.33 -0.66 7.07
N PHE A 163 3.93 0.33 7.74
CA PHE A 163 5.19 0.94 7.32
C PHE A 163 6.01 1.30 8.56
N ALA A 164 7.28 0.92 8.58
CA ALA A 164 8.18 1.24 9.66
C ALA A 164 8.56 2.72 9.61
N ALA A 165 8.20 3.47 10.65
CA ALA A 165 8.51 4.90 10.75
C ALA A 165 10.02 5.19 10.70
N PRO A 166 10.48 6.36 10.25
CA PRO A 166 11.89 6.75 10.24
C PRO A 166 12.57 6.59 11.61
N ALA A 167 11.84 6.82 12.68
CA ALA A 167 12.32 6.65 14.06
C ALA A 167 12.70 5.22 14.43
N SER A 168 12.22 4.21 13.68
CA SER A 168 12.57 2.79 13.90
C SER A 168 13.97 2.40 13.37
N GLY A 169 14.71 3.34 12.82
CA GLY A 169 16.12 3.20 12.47
C GLY A 169 16.37 2.11 11.43
N GLU A 170 17.00 0.99 11.83
CA GLU A 170 17.38 -0.09 10.89
C GLU A 170 16.15 -0.77 10.28
N PHE A 171 15.05 -0.93 11.02
CA PHE A 171 13.82 -1.50 10.46
C PHE A 171 13.26 -0.68 9.30
N HIS A 172 13.27 0.65 9.43
CA HIS A 172 12.88 1.55 8.33
C HIS A 172 13.80 1.39 7.11
N ARG A 173 15.13 1.37 7.34
CA ARG A 173 16.09 1.21 6.23
C ARG A 173 15.93 -0.15 5.54
N GLN A 174 15.74 -1.22 6.31
CA GLN A 174 15.52 -2.56 5.75
C GLN A 174 14.25 -2.61 4.91
N LEU A 175 13.14 -2.10 5.44
CA LEU A 175 11.87 -2.07 4.72
C LEU A 175 11.99 -1.34 3.36
N ARG A 176 12.66 -0.20 3.34
CA ARG A 176 12.90 0.54 2.09
C ARG A 176 13.75 -0.25 1.09
N ARG A 177 14.77 -0.98 1.57
CA ARG A 177 15.58 -1.88 0.72
C ARG A 177 14.71 -3.01 0.16
N ASP A 178 13.87 -3.62 0.98
CA ASP A 178 13.02 -4.75 0.58
C ASP A 178 12.00 -4.31 -0.48
N PHE A 179 11.36 -3.15 -0.30
CA PHE A 179 10.44 -2.59 -1.29
C PHE A 179 11.17 -2.28 -2.61
N SER A 180 12.31 -1.59 -2.53
CA SER A 180 13.08 -1.27 -3.73
C SER A 180 13.56 -2.54 -4.45
N GLY A 181 14.07 -3.52 -3.73
CA GLY A 181 14.52 -4.79 -4.30
C GLY A 181 13.40 -5.59 -4.95
N LEU A 182 12.19 -5.59 -4.37
CA LEU A 182 11.04 -6.23 -5.00
C LEU A 182 10.62 -5.49 -6.28
N VAL A 183 10.57 -4.16 -6.25
CA VAL A 183 10.28 -3.35 -7.45
C VAL A 183 11.32 -3.61 -8.55
N GLU A 184 12.61 -3.61 -8.22
CA GLU A 184 13.69 -3.89 -9.18
C GLU A 184 13.55 -5.29 -9.80
N LYS A 185 13.24 -6.30 -8.98
CA LYS A 185 12.96 -7.66 -9.45
C LYS A 185 11.80 -7.70 -10.44
N LEU A 186 10.68 -7.05 -10.11
CA LEU A 186 9.50 -7.01 -10.97
C LEU A 186 9.76 -6.25 -12.27
N LEU A 187 10.54 -5.18 -12.23
CA LEU A 187 10.92 -4.41 -13.41
C LEU A 187 11.81 -5.22 -14.37
N ALA A 188 12.62 -6.15 -13.83
CA ALA A 188 13.46 -7.06 -14.61
C ALA A 188 12.71 -8.25 -15.23
N GLU A 189 11.50 -8.56 -14.75
CA GLU A 189 10.64 -9.59 -15.35
C GLU A 189 10.23 -9.17 -16.76
N ARG A 190 10.38 -10.08 -17.72
CA ARG A 190 9.84 -9.90 -19.07
C ARG A 190 8.33 -10.07 -18.98
N GLY A 191 7.58 -9.12 -19.52
CA GLY A 191 6.11 -9.18 -19.61
C GLY A 191 5.64 -10.28 -20.55
#